data_22942dc3497736e800ed463e5c28b055
#
_entry.id   22942dc3497736e800ed463e5c28b055
#
_cell.length_a   1.000
_cell.length_b   1.000
_cell.length_c   1.000
_cell.angle_alpha   90.00
_cell.angle_beta   90.00
_cell.angle_gamma   90.00
#
_symmetry.space_group_name_H-M   'P 1'
#
loop_
_entity.id
_entity.type
_entity.pdbx_description
1 polymer ?
#
loop_
_entity_poly.entity_id
_entity_poly.type
_entity_poly.pdbx_seq_one_letter_code
_entity_poly.pdbx_strand_id
1 'polypeptide(L)'
;MPANSRDRYTTVAIVLHWLIAAAVIFQILLGWRMGWAPKNSALQFGLFQLHKSVGLTILMFSLARLAWRLFNRPPHIDQPAWEAVAAKIVHVGFYVILLGLPLTGWMIVSTSPTNIPTLFWGAFVWPHLPGLGELAPAAKHVWNHSSQFSHEALVKITYALLALHLGAVAKHQLIDRDAVFGHMAAGARPGWAEARLWLAALVFAGVVGAGFAIQPARPKSASPPPAPVQVASVAPPAAVAAPEPVAAAAPAPGTAAPTATSTDAPEPPAPWAVAKSSSLAFSTSWSGQPVQGRFDRWTADIVFSPTALDKSHIKVEIDLASVATGDTQRDATLPTDDWFNVAAHPKAVFAASKFRKTGDDRFVADGTLDLRGVKKPVSLPFTLKIDGKTAHAKGSVSIDRTAFGVGQGEWAATDSVPAAVKIDVDVAADRK
;
A
#
# COMPACT_ATOMS: atom_id res chain seq x y z
N MET A 1 0.40 60.82 21.98
CA MET A 1 0.12 59.40 22.25
C MET A 1 0.84 58.59 21.21
N PRO A 2 1.75 57.67 21.54
CA PRO A 2 2.48 56.94 20.54
C PRO A 2 1.50 56.02 19.79
N ALA A 3 1.42 56.18 18.50
CA ALA A 3 0.70 55.27 17.60
C ALA A 3 1.36 53.90 17.71
N ASN A 4 0.65 52.96 18.28
CA ASN A 4 1.06 51.56 18.42
C ASN A 4 0.86 50.85 17.06
N SER A 5 1.41 51.39 15.99
CA SER A 5 1.47 50.76 14.69
C SER A 5 2.60 49.71 14.75
N ARG A 6 2.22 48.45 14.87
CA ARG A 6 3.18 47.36 14.74
C ARG A 6 3.65 47.31 13.28
N ASP A 7 4.88 47.82 13.05
CA ASP A 7 5.49 47.83 11.71
C ASP A 7 5.84 46.44 11.20
N ARG A 8 5.61 45.39 11.98
CA ARG A 8 5.88 43.99 11.62
C ARG A 8 4.96 43.03 12.34
N TYR A 9 4.89 41.79 11.84
CA TYR A 9 4.22 40.70 12.53
C TYR A 9 4.89 40.40 13.87
N THR A 10 4.12 39.81 14.79
CA THR A 10 4.67 39.32 16.07
C THR A 10 5.65 38.17 15.83
N THR A 11 6.62 38.02 16.73
CA THR A 11 7.61 36.91 16.62
C THR A 11 6.97 35.57 16.53
N VAL A 12 5.86 35.29 17.26
CA VAL A 12 5.10 34.02 17.17
C VAL A 12 4.54 33.83 15.77
N ALA A 13 3.95 34.86 15.16
CA ALA A 13 3.41 34.76 13.80
C ALA A 13 4.51 34.49 12.76
N ILE A 14 5.70 35.11 12.94
CA ILE A 14 6.86 34.87 12.07
C ILE A 14 7.39 33.46 12.22
N VAL A 15 7.60 32.99 13.44
CA VAL A 15 8.11 31.63 13.72
C VAL A 15 7.15 30.57 13.16
N LEU A 16 5.84 30.67 13.45
CA LEU A 16 4.84 29.74 12.91
C LEU A 16 4.79 29.78 11.38
N HIS A 17 4.98 30.97 10.77
CA HIS A 17 5.03 31.05 9.30
C HIS A 17 6.18 30.23 8.72
N TRP A 18 7.38 30.41 9.22
CA TRP A 18 8.56 29.74 8.68
C TRP A 18 8.57 28.25 8.99
N LEU A 19 8.07 27.84 10.16
CA LEU A 19 7.89 26.41 10.47
C LEU A 19 6.90 25.74 9.52
N ILE A 20 5.75 26.37 9.26
CA ILE A 20 4.76 25.86 8.33
C ILE A 20 5.35 25.84 6.90
N ALA A 21 6.03 26.89 6.47
CA ALA A 21 6.64 26.97 5.15
C ALA A 21 7.67 25.84 4.94
N ALA A 22 8.56 25.63 5.91
CA ALA A 22 9.53 24.55 5.87
C ALA A 22 8.85 23.17 5.83
N ALA A 23 7.81 22.95 6.66
CA ALA A 23 7.06 21.71 6.70
C ALA A 23 6.31 21.45 5.38
N VAL A 24 5.72 22.47 4.74
CA VAL A 24 5.04 22.34 3.43
C VAL A 24 6.04 21.97 2.33
N ILE A 25 7.21 22.61 2.29
CA ILE A 25 8.27 22.26 1.32
C ILE A 25 8.71 20.82 1.52
N PHE A 26 8.95 20.42 2.78
CA PHE A 26 9.30 19.04 3.11
C PHE A 26 8.21 18.04 2.73
N GLN A 27 6.93 18.42 2.93
CA GLN A 27 5.77 17.59 2.57
C GLN A 27 5.66 17.38 1.04
N ILE A 28 5.97 18.40 0.25
CA ILE A 28 6.04 18.30 -1.23
C ILE A 28 7.12 17.30 -1.64
N LEU A 29 8.34 17.42 -1.09
CA LEU A 29 9.43 16.49 -1.34
C LEU A 29 9.05 15.05 -0.96
N LEU A 30 8.41 14.92 0.18
CA LEU A 30 7.95 13.64 0.69
C LEU A 30 6.92 13.00 -0.25
N GLY A 31 5.95 13.79 -0.74
CA GLY A 31 4.95 13.35 -1.71
C GLY A 31 5.59 12.84 -3.01
N TRP A 32 6.58 13.55 -3.55
CA TRP A 32 7.34 13.09 -4.71
C TRP A 32 8.11 11.81 -4.41
N ARG A 33 8.79 11.76 -3.27
CA ARG A 33 9.58 10.60 -2.87
C ARG A 33 8.73 9.34 -2.67
N MET A 34 7.52 9.49 -2.12
CA MET A 34 6.54 8.39 -2.01
C MET A 34 6.16 7.81 -3.38
N GLY A 35 5.97 8.68 -4.38
CA GLY A 35 5.65 8.26 -5.76
C GLY A 35 6.80 7.53 -6.47
N TRP A 36 8.06 7.81 -6.08
CA TRP A 36 9.27 7.22 -6.69
C TRP A 36 9.85 6.05 -5.91
N ALA A 37 9.44 5.88 -4.66
CA ALA A 37 9.91 4.75 -3.86
C ALA A 37 9.53 3.42 -4.52
N PRO A 38 10.39 2.40 -4.45
CA PRO A 38 10.05 1.08 -4.93
C PRO A 38 8.73 0.62 -4.32
N LYS A 39 7.81 0.16 -5.17
CA LYS A 39 6.53 -0.37 -4.69
C LYS A 39 6.76 -1.55 -3.76
N ASN A 40 5.89 -1.69 -2.77
CA ASN A 40 5.92 -2.81 -1.84
C ASN A 40 7.23 -2.87 -1.01
N SER A 41 7.82 -1.71 -0.71
CA SER A 41 9.05 -1.62 0.10
C SER A 41 8.76 -1.02 1.48
N ALA A 42 9.55 -1.43 2.47
CA ALA A 42 9.54 -0.81 3.80
C ALA A 42 9.81 0.70 3.74
N LEU A 43 10.64 1.15 2.76
CA LEU A 43 10.87 2.56 2.52
C LEU A 43 9.58 3.30 2.16
N GLN A 44 8.79 2.74 1.22
CA GLN A 44 7.52 3.35 0.80
C GLN A 44 6.55 3.45 1.98
N PHE A 45 6.41 2.39 2.77
CA PHE A 45 5.58 2.41 3.98
C PHE A 45 6.04 3.49 4.97
N GLY A 46 7.34 3.55 5.29
CA GLY A 46 7.91 4.57 6.19
C GLY A 46 7.65 6.00 5.69
N LEU A 47 7.76 6.24 4.38
CA LEU A 47 7.45 7.53 3.78
C LEU A 47 5.97 7.90 3.92
N PHE A 48 5.03 6.94 3.79
CA PHE A 48 3.61 7.18 4.04
C PHE A 48 3.35 7.55 5.50
N GLN A 49 3.96 6.86 6.47
CA GLN A 49 3.81 7.20 7.89
C GLN A 49 4.37 8.58 8.21
N LEU A 50 5.53 8.90 7.65
CA LEU A 50 6.15 10.22 7.82
C LEU A 50 5.29 11.33 7.18
N HIS A 51 4.74 11.09 5.97
CA HIS A 51 3.83 12.02 5.29
C HIS A 51 2.58 12.31 6.16
N LYS A 52 1.98 11.29 6.74
CA LYS A 52 0.83 11.45 7.65
C LYS A 52 1.20 12.27 8.89
N SER A 53 2.35 11.97 9.52
CA SER A 53 2.82 12.68 10.72
C SER A 53 3.11 14.15 10.46
N VAL A 54 3.83 14.46 9.37
CA VAL A 54 4.11 15.84 8.96
C VAL A 54 2.82 16.57 8.60
N GLY A 55 1.89 15.92 7.89
CA GLY A 55 0.59 16.50 7.54
C GLY A 55 -0.22 16.92 8.79
N LEU A 56 -0.30 16.04 9.79
CA LEU A 56 -0.95 16.37 11.08
C LEU A 56 -0.22 17.48 11.84
N THR A 57 1.10 17.53 11.80
CA THR A 57 1.91 18.60 12.40
C THR A 57 1.61 19.95 11.72
N ILE A 58 1.49 19.97 10.39
CA ILE A 58 1.07 21.16 9.63
C ILE A 58 -0.32 21.61 10.07
N LEU A 59 -1.27 20.69 10.25
CA LEU A 59 -2.62 20.99 10.75
C LEU A 59 -2.56 21.69 12.11
N MET A 60 -1.82 21.14 13.08
CA MET A 60 -1.68 21.71 14.42
C MET A 60 -1.06 23.10 14.39
N PHE A 61 0.04 23.31 13.64
CA PHE A 61 0.66 24.61 13.50
C PHE A 61 -0.23 25.63 12.79
N SER A 62 -1.01 25.18 11.81
CA SER A 62 -1.95 26.03 11.08
C SER A 62 -3.12 26.48 11.95
N LEU A 63 -3.65 25.59 12.78
CA LEU A 63 -4.66 25.94 13.79
C LEU A 63 -4.12 26.90 14.83
N ALA A 64 -2.89 26.65 15.35
CA ALA A 64 -2.22 27.56 16.28
C ALA A 64 -2.00 28.95 15.66
N ARG A 65 -1.57 29.01 14.37
CA ARG A 65 -1.38 30.27 13.65
C ARG A 65 -2.71 31.00 13.42
N LEU A 66 -3.77 30.27 13.08
CA LEU A 66 -5.10 30.85 12.90
C LEU A 66 -5.63 31.42 14.23
N ALA A 67 -5.52 30.64 15.31
CA ALA A 67 -5.89 31.10 16.65
C ALA A 67 -5.09 32.35 17.05
N TRP A 68 -3.77 32.35 16.84
CA TRP A 68 -2.92 33.52 17.12
C TRP A 68 -3.38 34.77 16.35
N ARG A 69 -3.78 34.60 15.09
CA ARG A 69 -4.24 35.69 14.22
C ARG A 69 -5.58 36.29 14.68
N LEU A 70 -6.45 35.56 15.36
CA LEU A 70 -7.70 36.05 15.90
C LEU A 70 -7.46 37.09 16.99
N PHE A 71 -6.39 36.92 17.77
CA PHE A 71 -6.02 37.85 18.87
C PHE A 71 -4.98 38.87 18.48
N ASN A 72 -4.28 38.72 17.35
CA ASN A 72 -3.20 39.59 16.91
C ASN A 72 -3.42 40.10 15.48
N ARG A 73 -3.84 41.32 15.32
CA ARG A 73 -4.05 41.91 13.99
C ARG A 73 -2.75 42.02 13.22
N PRO A 74 -2.76 41.72 11.89
CA PRO A 74 -1.61 41.93 11.03
C PRO A 74 -1.21 43.42 10.96
N PRO A 75 0.07 43.74 10.61
CA PRO A 75 0.46 45.09 10.30
C PRO A 75 -0.30 45.62 9.08
N HIS A 76 -0.49 46.93 9.02
CA HIS A 76 -1.02 47.59 7.83
C HIS A 76 0.09 47.67 6.78
N ILE A 77 -0.22 47.35 5.55
CA ILE A 77 0.70 47.45 4.40
C ILE A 77 0.05 48.39 3.41
N ASP A 78 0.74 49.51 3.11
CA ASP A 78 0.30 50.41 2.06
C ASP A 78 0.64 49.86 0.71
N GLN A 79 -0.41 49.48 -0.02
CA GLN A 79 -0.30 48.88 -1.35
C GLN A 79 -1.56 49.22 -2.19
N PRO A 80 -1.51 49.16 -3.52
CA PRO A 80 -2.67 49.35 -4.39
C PRO A 80 -3.82 48.45 -4.00
N ALA A 81 -5.05 48.93 -4.14
CA ALA A 81 -6.25 48.18 -3.72
C ALA A 81 -6.37 46.80 -4.35
N TRP A 82 -6.02 46.64 -5.63
CA TRP A 82 -6.05 45.39 -6.31
C TRP A 82 -5.01 44.36 -5.76
N GLU A 83 -3.81 44.84 -5.35
CA GLU A 83 -2.79 44.00 -4.71
C GLU A 83 -3.26 43.55 -3.34
N ALA A 84 -3.89 44.45 -2.56
CA ALA A 84 -4.48 44.08 -1.28
C ALA A 84 -5.55 43.02 -1.39
N VAL A 85 -6.40 43.06 -2.43
CA VAL A 85 -7.41 42.04 -2.73
C VAL A 85 -6.75 40.74 -3.15
N ALA A 86 -5.77 40.80 -4.05
CA ALA A 86 -5.04 39.60 -4.50
C ALA A 86 -4.31 38.92 -3.35
N ALA A 87 -3.60 39.68 -2.49
CA ALA A 87 -2.93 39.15 -1.31
C ALA A 87 -3.92 38.48 -0.34
N LYS A 88 -5.11 39.09 -0.15
CA LYS A 88 -6.16 38.51 0.71
C LYS A 88 -6.65 37.18 0.15
N ILE A 89 -6.91 37.09 -1.16
CA ILE A 89 -7.35 35.86 -1.82
C ILE A 89 -6.29 34.76 -1.66
N VAL A 90 -5.02 35.06 -1.93
CA VAL A 90 -3.92 34.09 -1.81
C VAL A 90 -3.77 33.64 -0.36
N HIS A 91 -3.84 34.52 0.63
CA HIS A 91 -3.73 34.15 2.04
C HIS A 91 -4.92 33.31 2.53
N VAL A 92 -6.15 33.64 2.10
CA VAL A 92 -7.33 32.80 2.38
C VAL A 92 -7.17 31.44 1.72
N GLY A 93 -6.72 31.41 0.48
CA GLY A 93 -6.41 30.17 -0.25
C GLY A 93 -5.41 29.29 0.52
N PHE A 94 -4.35 29.87 1.07
CA PHE A 94 -3.43 29.11 1.91
C PHE A 94 -4.07 28.53 3.18
N TYR A 95 -4.96 29.26 3.86
CA TYR A 95 -5.66 28.69 5.01
C TYR A 95 -6.58 27.51 4.58
N VAL A 96 -7.27 27.64 3.45
CA VAL A 96 -8.07 26.53 2.91
C VAL A 96 -7.20 25.31 2.65
N ILE A 97 -6.01 25.48 2.07
CA ILE A 97 -5.09 24.38 1.77
C ILE A 97 -4.47 23.81 3.04
N LEU A 98 -3.96 24.66 3.94
CA LEU A 98 -3.27 24.24 5.15
C LEU A 98 -4.18 23.47 6.13
N LEU A 99 -5.48 23.68 6.05
CA LEU A 99 -6.48 22.90 6.78
C LEU A 99 -7.03 21.75 5.92
N GLY A 100 -7.34 22.01 4.66
CA GLY A 100 -8.00 21.05 3.75
C GLY A 100 -7.13 19.85 3.40
N LEU A 101 -5.82 20.05 3.11
CA LEU A 101 -4.91 18.94 2.79
C LEU A 101 -4.77 17.95 3.93
N PRO A 102 -4.44 18.35 5.18
CA PRO A 102 -4.36 17.40 6.27
C PRO A 102 -5.70 16.73 6.59
N LEU A 103 -6.81 17.47 6.51
CA LEU A 103 -8.15 16.92 6.78
C LEU A 103 -8.56 15.90 5.72
N THR A 104 -8.35 16.19 4.43
CA THR A 104 -8.61 15.22 3.35
C THR A 104 -7.69 14.00 3.47
N GLY A 105 -6.42 14.19 3.82
CA GLY A 105 -5.47 13.10 4.09
C GLY A 105 -5.92 12.23 5.28
N TRP A 106 -6.39 12.84 6.36
CA TRP A 106 -6.92 12.13 7.52
C TRP A 106 -8.23 11.37 7.18
N MET A 107 -9.07 11.97 6.34
CA MET A 107 -10.29 11.34 5.84
C MET A 107 -9.98 10.12 4.95
N ILE A 108 -8.98 10.21 4.06
CA ILE A 108 -8.51 9.09 3.23
C ILE A 108 -8.11 7.90 4.11
N VAL A 109 -7.32 8.15 5.16
CA VAL A 109 -6.88 7.09 6.08
C VAL A 109 -8.05 6.52 6.88
N SER A 110 -8.96 7.37 7.35
CA SER A 110 -10.11 6.96 8.16
C SER A 110 -11.16 6.16 7.40
N THR A 111 -11.20 6.31 6.07
CA THR A 111 -12.11 5.57 5.18
C THR A 111 -11.42 4.50 4.36
N SER A 112 -10.10 4.32 4.55
CA SER A 112 -9.33 3.31 3.83
C SER A 112 -9.82 1.90 4.16
N PRO A 113 -10.01 1.04 3.16
CA PRO A 113 -10.37 -0.36 3.39
C PRO A 113 -9.23 -1.14 4.08
N THR A 114 -8.00 -0.65 4.02
CA THR A 114 -6.84 -1.32 4.63
C THR A 114 -6.74 -1.08 6.13
N ASN A 115 -7.40 -0.05 6.65
CA ASN A 115 -7.40 0.34 8.06
C ASN A 115 -5.99 0.41 8.71
N ILE A 116 -4.98 0.78 7.91
CA ILE A 116 -3.60 0.90 8.41
C ILE A 116 -3.51 2.08 9.38
N PRO A 117 -3.07 1.86 10.63
CA PRO A 117 -3.00 2.91 11.62
C PRO A 117 -2.04 4.03 11.20
N THR A 118 -2.29 5.22 11.69
CA THR A 118 -1.37 6.35 11.57
C THR A 118 -0.49 6.41 12.81
N LEU A 119 0.78 6.06 12.66
CA LEU A 119 1.78 6.17 13.72
C LEU A 119 2.31 7.60 13.76
N PHE A 120 1.77 8.43 14.65
CA PHE A 120 2.21 9.82 14.76
C PHE A 120 3.65 9.89 15.30
N TRP A 121 4.59 10.21 14.43
CA TRP A 121 6.04 10.21 14.69
C TRP A 121 6.58 8.91 15.30
N GLY A 122 5.89 7.77 15.07
CA GLY A 122 6.23 6.48 15.67
C GLY A 122 5.94 6.37 17.18
N ALA A 123 5.36 7.40 17.80
CA ALA A 123 5.17 7.45 19.25
C ALA A 123 3.84 6.85 19.71
N PHE A 124 2.77 7.05 18.96
CA PHE A 124 1.44 6.53 19.28
C PHE A 124 0.54 6.49 18.03
N VAL A 125 -0.52 5.69 18.11
CA VAL A 125 -1.53 5.60 17.05
C VAL A 125 -2.44 6.83 17.10
N TRP A 126 -2.45 7.60 16.01
CA TRP A 126 -3.39 8.71 15.85
C TRP A 126 -4.77 8.16 15.49
N PRO A 127 -5.85 8.57 16.20
CA PRO A 127 -7.18 8.03 15.97
C PRO A 127 -7.72 8.39 14.57
N HIS A 128 -8.60 7.56 14.04
CA HIS A 128 -9.39 7.88 12.86
C HIS A 128 -10.41 8.97 13.19
N LEU A 129 -10.93 9.64 12.15
CA LEU A 129 -12.01 10.59 12.30
C LEU A 129 -13.26 9.86 12.84
N PRO A 130 -13.87 10.36 13.92
CA PRO A 130 -15.06 9.75 14.51
C PRO A 130 -16.18 9.54 13.48
N GLY A 131 -16.85 8.41 13.55
CA GLY A 131 -17.99 8.05 12.69
C GLY A 131 -17.63 7.55 11.29
N LEU A 132 -16.42 7.85 10.76
CA LEU A 132 -16.03 7.38 9.43
C LEU A 132 -15.59 5.90 9.42
N GLY A 133 -15.03 5.41 10.52
CA GLY A 133 -14.64 4.02 10.68
C GLY A 133 -15.81 3.03 10.69
N GLU A 134 -17.01 3.49 11.04
CA GLU A 134 -18.21 2.68 11.20
C GLU A 134 -19.14 2.69 9.97
N LEU A 135 -18.79 3.47 8.95
CA LEU A 135 -19.58 3.55 7.72
C LEU A 135 -19.63 2.20 6.98
N ALA A 136 -20.75 1.95 6.31
CA ALA A 136 -20.89 0.81 5.40
C ALA A 136 -19.81 0.86 4.29
N PRO A 137 -19.33 -0.29 3.78
CA PRO A 137 -18.23 -0.34 2.79
C PRO A 137 -18.46 0.53 1.56
N ALA A 138 -19.68 0.58 1.03
CA ALA A 138 -20.03 1.44 -0.11
C ALA A 138 -19.87 2.94 0.21
N ALA A 139 -20.29 3.38 1.40
CA ALA A 139 -20.12 4.75 1.84
C ALA A 139 -18.65 5.09 2.07
N LYS A 140 -17.87 4.20 2.71
CA LYS A 140 -16.41 4.36 2.84
C LYS A 140 -15.73 4.56 1.50
N HIS A 141 -16.11 3.76 0.50
CA HIS A 141 -15.53 3.87 -0.85
C HIS A 141 -15.80 5.25 -1.46
N VAL A 142 -17.03 5.76 -1.36
CA VAL A 142 -17.39 7.09 -1.88
C VAL A 142 -16.58 8.19 -1.18
N TRP A 143 -16.53 8.17 0.15
CA TRP A 143 -15.76 9.14 0.93
C TRP A 143 -14.27 9.07 0.65
N ASN A 144 -13.71 7.88 0.56
CA ASN A 144 -12.30 7.67 0.24
C ASN A 144 -11.94 8.25 -1.12
N HIS A 145 -12.70 7.88 -2.16
CA HIS A 145 -12.47 8.37 -3.53
C HIS A 145 -12.61 9.89 -3.64
N SER A 146 -13.66 10.47 -3.05
CA SER A 146 -13.88 11.92 -3.04
C SER A 146 -12.75 12.66 -2.30
N SER A 147 -12.26 12.09 -1.20
CA SER A 147 -11.16 12.67 -0.43
C SER A 147 -9.83 12.59 -1.18
N GLN A 148 -9.56 11.50 -1.89
CA GLN A 148 -8.37 11.37 -2.75
C GLN A 148 -8.40 12.42 -3.86
N PHE A 149 -9.53 12.53 -4.59
CA PHE A 149 -9.69 13.54 -5.62
C PHE A 149 -9.48 14.97 -5.08
N SER A 150 -10.10 15.28 -3.93
CA SER A 150 -9.96 16.59 -3.29
C SER A 150 -8.52 16.86 -2.84
N HIS A 151 -7.85 15.87 -2.26
CA HIS A 151 -6.46 15.98 -1.83
C HIS A 151 -5.53 16.28 -3.02
N GLU A 152 -5.66 15.53 -4.10
CA GLU A 152 -4.87 15.76 -5.33
C GLU A 152 -5.14 17.13 -5.96
N ALA A 153 -6.40 17.57 -5.99
CA ALA A 153 -6.76 18.89 -6.49
C ALA A 153 -6.13 20.00 -5.64
N LEU A 154 -6.21 19.89 -4.31
CA LEU A 154 -5.60 20.84 -3.38
C LEU A 154 -4.07 20.86 -3.51
N VAL A 155 -3.42 19.73 -3.76
CA VAL A 155 -1.96 19.68 -4.04
C VAL A 155 -1.62 20.52 -5.27
N LYS A 156 -2.37 20.40 -6.37
CA LYS A 156 -2.13 21.19 -7.58
C LYS A 156 -2.35 22.70 -7.34
N ILE A 157 -3.40 23.04 -6.59
CA ILE A 157 -3.67 24.42 -6.18
C ILE A 157 -2.56 24.96 -5.28
N THR A 158 -1.97 24.12 -4.41
CA THR A 158 -0.83 24.50 -3.56
C THR A 158 0.35 24.98 -4.41
N TYR A 159 0.69 24.29 -5.48
CA TYR A 159 1.77 24.71 -6.36
C TYR A 159 1.49 26.07 -7.01
N ALA A 160 0.26 26.30 -7.47
CA ALA A 160 -0.13 27.58 -8.07
C ALA A 160 -0.08 28.72 -7.05
N LEU A 161 -0.63 28.53 -5.84
CA LEU A 161 -0.61 29.57 -4.80
C LEU A 161 0.82 29.84 -4.29
N LEU A 162 1.65 28.79 -4.20
CA LEU A 162 3.05 28.96 -3.79
C LEU A 162 3.83 29.78 -4.83
N ALA A 163 3.63 29.50 -6.11
CA ALA A 163 4.23 30.28 -7.21
C ALA A 163 3.78 31.73 -7.18
N LEU A 164 2.48 31.99 -6.99
CA LEU A 164 1.93 33.36 -6.87
C LEU A 164 2.48 34.08 -5.63
N HIS A 165 2.55 33.40 -4.50
CA HIS A 165 3.06 33.98 -3.25
C HIS A 165 4.54 34.35 -3.35
N LEU A 166 5.37 33.44 -3.84
CA LEU A 166 6.80 33.68 -4.03
C LEU A 166 7.05 34.74 -5.11
N GLY A 167 6.26 34.73 -6.18
CA GLY A 167 6.31 35.76 -7.22
C GLY A 167 5.95 37.15 -6.69
N ALA A 168 4.92 37.26 -5.85
CA ALA A 168 4.56 38.52 -5.19
C ALA A 168 5.68 39.00 -4.26
N VAL A 169 6.25 38.12 -3.43
CA VAL A 169 7.39 38.46 -2.56
C VAL A 169 8.58 38.96 -3.38
N ALA A 170 8.90 38.26 -4.49
CA ALA A 170 9.97 38.68 -5.39
C ALA A 170 9.68 40.05 -6.03
N LYS A 171 8.44 40.31 -6.48
CA LYS A 171 8.02 41.60 -7.03
C LYS A 171 8.25 42.73 -6.01
N HIS A 172 7.68 42.60 -4.80
CA HIS A 172 7.84 43.62 -3.74
C HIS A 172 9.29 43.85 -3.35
N GLN A 173 10.08 42.80 -3.25
CA GLN A 173 11.47 42.87 -2.82
C GLN A 173 12.40 43.44 -3.91
N LEU A 174 12.21 43.08 -5.16
CA LEU A 174 13.15 43.34 -6.27
C LEU A 174 12.73 44.51 -7.16
N ILE A 175 11.43 44.65 -7.42
CA ILE A 175 10.87 45.67 -8.33
C ILE A 175 10.39 46.84 -7.54
N ASP A 176 9.43 46.69 -6.64
CA ASP A 176 8.83 47.76 -5.84
C ASP A 176 9.79 48.27 -4.75
N ARG A 177 10.69 47.41 -4.29
CA ARG A 177 11.70 47.69 -3.25
C ARG A 177 11.09 48.22 -1.96
N ASP A 178 9.97 47.66 -1.56
CA ASP A 178 9.25 48.00 -0.36
C ASP A 178 9.61 47.09 0.83
N ALA A 179 8.99 47.29 2.00
CA ALA A 179 9.30 46.60 3.23
C ALA A 179 8.46 45.29 3.44
N VAL A 180 7.69 44.85 2.45
CA VAL A 180 6.76 43.71 2.61
C VAL A 180 7.48 42.44 3.07
N PHE A 181 8.61 42.10 2.49
CA PHE A 181 9.42 40.95 2.93
C PHE A 181 9.94 41.13 4.36
N GLY A 182 10.34 42.34 4.74
CA GLY A 182 10.82 42.69 6.09
C GLY A 182 9.80 42.47 7.20
N HIS A 183 8.49 42.44 6.88
CA HIS A 183 7.46 42.12 7.87
C HIS A 183 7.53 40.66 8.35
N MET A 184 8.04 39.75 7.53
CA MET A 184 8.21 38.32 7.85
C MET A 184 9.66 37.87 8.00
N ALA A 185 10.62 38.69 7.55
CA ALA A 185 12.06 38.46 7.69
C ALA A 185 12.68 39.65 8.46
N ALA A 186 12.59 39.65 9.79
CA ALA A 186 12.97 40.75 10.65
C ALA A 186 14.39 41.25 10.34
N GLY A 187 14.52 42.55 10.03
CA GLY A 187 15.78 43.19 9.64
C GLY A 187 16.20 42.97 8.19
N ALA A 188 15.36 42.34 7.33
CA ALA A 188 15.62 42.32 5.91
C ALA A 188 15.48 43.70 5.28
N ARG A 189 16.36 43.99 4.31
CA ARG A 189 16.40 45.26 3.58
C ARG A 189 15.78 45.06 2.19
N PRO A 190 15.04 46.07 1.68
CA PRO A 190 14.53 45.99 0.30
C PRO A 190 15.67 45.94 -0.72
N GLY A 191 15.41 45.30 -1.85
CA GLY A 191 16.31 45.26 -3.00
C GLY A 191 17.07 43.95 -3.20
N TRP A 192 17.91 43.96 -4.23
CA TRP A 192 18.63 42.77 -4.72
C TRP A 192 19.75 42.27 -3.80
N ALA A 193 20.24 43.12 -2.90
CA ALA A 193 21.37 42.81 -2.00
C ALA A 193 20.97 41.99 -0.76
N GLU A 194 19.67 41.65 -0.60
CA GLU A 194 19.20 40.89 0.57
C GLU A 194 19.51 39.40 0.43
N ALA A 195 20.54 38.96 1.16
CA ALA A 195 21.01 37.56 1.08
C ALA A 195 19.95 36.52 1.46
N ARG A 196 19.01 36.83 2.37
CA ARG A 196 17.96 35.93 2.84
C ARG A 196 16.96 35.60 1.72
N LEU A 197 16.68 36.56 0.82
CA LEU A 197 15.84 36.33 -0.34
C LEU A 197 16.48 35.31 -1.28
N TRP A 198 17.76 35.50 -1.58
CA TRP A 198 18.51 34.60 -2.46
C TRP A 198 18.68 33.20 -1.86
N LEU A 199 18.90 33.12 -0.57
CA LEU A 199 18.94 31.84 0.14
C LEU A 199 17.60 31.12 0.02
N ALA A 200 16.47 31.80 0.25
CA ALA A 200 15.15 31.22 0.09
C ALA A 200 14.87 30.78 -1.35
N ALA A 201 15.24 31.61 -2.34
CA ALA A 201 15.11 31.28 -3.76
C ALA A 201 15.98 30.08 -4.16
N LEU A 202 17.23 30.01 -3.67
CA LEU A 202 18.14 28.90 -3.91
C LEU A 202 17.61 27.59 -3.33
N VAL A 203 17.13 27.63 -2.09
CA VAL A 203 16.52 26.45 -1.44
C VAL A 203 15.31 25.99 -2.23
N PHE A 204 14.42 26.91 -2.62
CA PHE A 204 13.24 26.57 -3.42
C PHE A 204 13.61 25.98 -4.79
N ALA A 205 14.53 26.63 -5.52
CA ALA A 205 15.00 26.14 -6.81
C ALA A 205 15.69 24.78 -6.70
N GLY A 206 16.48 24.57 -5.62
CA GLY A 206 17.11 23.29 -5.33
C GLY A 206 16.10 22.17 -5.07
N VAL A 207 15.04 22.47 -4.32
CA VAL A 207 13.93 21.55 -4.07
C VAL A 207 13.20 21.17 -5.36
N VAL A 208 12.84 22.17 -6.16
CA VAL A 208 12.15 21.96 -7.45
C VAL A 208 13.08 21.21 -8.42
N GLY A 209 14.34 21.62 -8.53
CA GLY A 209 15.34 21.00 -9.40
C GLY A 209 15.61 19.54 -9.02
N ALA A 210 15.76 19.24 -7.71
CA ALA A 210 15.90 17.88 -7.22
C ALA A 210 14.66 17.03 -7.56
N GLY A 211 13.47 17.62 -7.46
CA GLY A 211 12.22 16.98 -7.85
C GLY A 211 12.20 16.53 -9.31
N PHE A 212 12.70 17.35 -10.21
CA PHE A 212 12.78 17.01 -11.64
C PHE A 212 13.95 16.09 -11.97
N ALA A 213 15.11 16.26 -11.32
CA ALA A 213 16.31 15.47 -11.61
C ALA A 213 16.23 14.01 -11.09
N ILE A 214 15.47 13.77 -10.01
CA ILE A 214 15.35 12.47 -9.36
C ILE A 214 14.15 11.67 -9.89
N GLN A 215 13.41 12.15 -10.87
CA GLN A 215 12.35 11.35 -11.50
C GLN A 215 12.98 10.14 -12.19
N PRO A 216 12.71 8.89 -11.75
CA PRO A 216 13.04 7.74 -12.57
C PRO A 216 12.28 7.86 -13.87
N ALA A 217 12.93 7.54 -15.01
CA ALA A 217 12.25 7.44 -16.29
C ALA A 217 10.96 6.64 -16.08
N ARG A 218 9.81 7.24 -16.38
CA ARG A 218 8.53 6.54 -16.30
C ARG A 218 8.69 5.25 -17.09
N PRO A 219 8.48 4.06 -16.51
CA PRO A 219 8.41 2.85 -17.30
C PRO A 219 7.37 3.14 -18.40
N LYS A 220 7.78 2.98 -19.66
CA LYS A 220 6.85 3.05 -20.79
C LYS A 220 5.64 2.24 -20.37
N SER A 221 4.48 2.86 -20.34
CA SER A 221 3.23 2.28 -19.86
C SER A 221 3.14 0.82 -20.28
N ALA A 222 3.23 -0.08 -19.32
CA ALA A 222 2.74 -1.43 -19.53
C ALA A 222 1.30 -1.27 -20.02
N SER A 223 0.96 -1.95 -21.10
CA SER A 223 -0.39 -1.99 -21.66
C SER A 223 -1.41 -2.12 -20.52
N PRO A 224 -2.53 -1.40 -20.57
CA PRO A 224 -3.53 -1.50 -19.53
C PRO A 224 -3.85 -2.99 -19.32
N PRO A 225 -4.02 -3.45 -18.07
CA PRO A 225 -4.43 -4.81 -17.81
C PRO A 225 -5.71 -5.07 -18.59
N PRO A 226 -5.90 -6.29 -19.16
CA PRO A 226 -7.12 -6.62 -19.86
C PRO A 226 -8.31 -6.31 -18.93
N ALA A 227 -9.34 -5.67 -19.47
CA ALA A 227 -10.55 -5.33 -18.76
C ALA A 227 -11.05 -6.56 -17.98
N PRO A 228 -11.54 -6.40 -16.73
CA PRO A 228 -12.07 -7.51 -15.98
C PRO A 228 -13.17 -8.18 -16.81
N VAL A 229 -12.98 -9.46 -17.09
CA VAL A 229 -14.02 -10.28 -17.71
C VAL A 229 -15.21 -10.22 -16.76
N GLN A 230 -16.30 -9.60 -17.20
CA GLN A 230 -17.57 -9.65 -16.50
C GLN A 230 -17.99 -11.11 -16.43
N VAL A 231 -17.79 -11.74 -15.29
CA VAL A 231 -18.40 -13.03 -14.99
C VAL A 231 -19.90 -12.75 -14.87
N ALA A 232 -20.66 -13.24 -15.86
CA ALA A 232 -22.11 -13.18 -15.82
C ALA A 232 -22.57 -13.73 -14.46
N SER A 233 -23.40 -12.96 -13.77
CA SER A 233 -24.03 -13.35 -12.51
C SER A 233 -24.82 -14.65 -12.76
N VAL A 234 -24.29 -15.77 -12.30
CA VAL A 234 -25.02 -17.03 -12.20
C VAL A 234 -25.89 -16.92 -10.95
N ALA A 235 -27.19 -16.90 -11.15
CA ALA A 235 -28.18 -16.95 -10.07
C ALA A 235 -27.93 -18.16 -9.17
N PRO A 236 -28.14 -18.07 -7.85
CA PRO A 236 -27.94 -19.19 -6.94
C PRO A 236 -28.90 -20.33 -7.30
N PRO A 237 -28.42 -21.58 -7.33
CA PRO A 237 -29.30 -22.71 -7.54
C PRO A 237 -30.22 -22.91 -6.34
N ALA A 238 -31.49 -23.12 -6.63
CA ALA A 238 -32.53 -23.43 -5.65
C ALA A 238 -32.16 -24.66 -4.81
N ALA A 239 -32.50 -24.58 -3.52
CA ALA A 239 -32.31 -25.69 -2.57
C ALA A 239 -32.96 -26.96 -3.06
N VAL A 240 -32.13 -28.00 -3.24
CA VAL A 240 -32.61 -29.37 -3.51
C VAL A 240 -32.73 -30.07 -2.16
N ALA A 241 -33.94 -30.55 -1.89
CA ALA A 241 -34.29 -31.33 -0.73
C ALA A 241 -33.51 -32.66 -0.66
N ALA A 242 -33.20 -33.06 0.57
CA ALA A 242 -32.51 -34.31 0.88
C ALA A 242 -33.33 -35.56 0.39
N PRO A 243 -32.69 -36.57 -0.17
CA PRO A 243 -33.36 -37.85 -0.39
C PRO A 243 -33.23 -38.76 0.83
N GLU A 244 -34.37 -39.39 1.17
CA GLU A 244 -34.51 -40.49 2.13
C GLU A 244 -33.79 -41.77 1.69
N PRO A 245 -33.43 -42.67 2.62
CA PRO A 245 -32.66 -43.86 2.34
C PRO A 245 -33.55 -45.00 1.76
N VAL A 246 -33.17 -45.54 0.64
CA VAL A 246 -33.78 -46.77 0.10
C VAL A 246 -32.84 -47.95 0.26
N ALA A 247 -33.44 -49.06 0.71
CA ALA A 247 -32.86 -50.30 1.15
C ALA A 247 -32.15 -51.11 0.04
N ALA A 248 -31.27 -51.98 0.52
CA ALA A 248 -30.48 -52.95 -0.20
C ALA A 248 -31.27 -53.97 -1.00
N ALA A 249 -30.76 -54.33 -2.18
CA ALA A 249 -31.03 -55.61 -2.82
C ALA A 249 -29.73 -56.17 -3.41
N ALA A 250 -29.43 -57.40 -3.07
CA ALA A 250 -28.25 -58.21 -3.42
C ALA A 250 -28.44 -58.97 -4.76
N PRO A 251 -27.48 -59.75 -5.24
CA PRO A 251 -26.97 -59.75 -6.60
C PRO A 251 -27.39 -60.93 -7.47
N ALA A 252 -27.18 -60.85 -8.77
CA ALA A 252 -27.12 -62.01 -9.64
C ALA A 252 -26.02 -61.78 -10.72
N PRO A 253 -25.43 -62.88 -11.22
CA PRO A 253 -24.09 -62.94 -11.76
C PRO A 253 -23.94 -62.96 -13.26
N GLY A 254 -22.79 -62.60 -13.74
CA GLY A 254 -22.26 -63.17 -14.99
C GLY A 254 -22.11 -62.18 -16.14
N THR A 255 -20.90 -61.84 -16.49
CA THR A 255 -20.26 -62.30 -17.76
C THR A 255 -18.87 -61.70 -17.85
N ALA A 256 -17.88 -62.53 -18.02
CA ALA A 256 -16.48 -62.24 -18.22
C ALA A 256 -16.21 -61.63 -19.60
N ALA A 257 -15.28 -60.72 -19.69
CA ALA A 257 -14.19 -60.55 -20.64
C ALA A 257 -13.88 -59.04 -20.98
N PRO A 258 -12.75 -58.68 -21.46
CA PRO A 258 -11.41 -59.26 -21.34
C PRO A 258 -10.41 -58.40 -20.58
N THR A 259 -9.45 -59.07 -20.04
CA THR A 259 -8.24 -58.52 -19.39
C THR A 259 -7.43 -57.67 -20.35
N ALA A 260 -7.44 -56.36 -20.16
CA ALA A 260 -6.38 -55.48 -20.65
C ALA A 260 -5.33 -55.46 -19.55
N THR A 261 -4.31 -56.23 -19.70
CA THR A 261 -3.09 -56.21 -18.89
C THR A 261 -2.33 -54.93 -19.21
N SER A 262 -2.59 -53.83 -18.50
CA SER A 262 -1.65 -52.73 -18.44
C SER A 262 -0.61 -53.08 -17.38
N THR A 263 0.52 -53.60 -17.85
CA THR A 263 1.75 -53.75 -17.08
C THR A 263 2.30 -52.36 -16.83
N ASP A 264 1.78 -51.73 -15.79
CA ASP A 264 2.28 -50.41 -15.34
C ASP A 264 3.54 -50.68 -14.49
N ALA A 265 4.69 -50.82 -15.17
CA ALA A 265 5.98 -50.73 -14.49
C ALA A 265 6.08 -49.34 -13.85
N PRO A 266 6.54 -49.21 -12.57
CA PRO A 266 6.60 -47.92 -11.91
C PRO A 266 7.47 -46.96 -12.74
N GLU A 267 6.83 -45.94 -13.28
CA GLU A 267 7.52 -44.93 -14.08
C GLU A 267 8.48 -44.13 -13.16
N PRO A 268 9.77 -44.04 -13.48
CA PRO A 268 10.69 -43.34 -12.63
C PRO A 268 10.29 -41.87 -12.47
N PRO A 269 10.51 -41.25 -11.30
CA PRO A 269 10.16 -39.86 -11.10
C PRO A 269 10.92 -38.99 -12.10
N ALA A 270 10.17 -38.10 -12.75
CA ALA A 270 10.69 -37.18 -13.76
C ALA A 270 10.78 -35.75 -13.21
N PRO A 271 11.75 -34.95 -13.63
CA PRO A 271 11.77 -33.53 -13.35
C PRO A 271 10.72 -32.78 -14.19
N TRP A 272 10.04 -31.84 -13.56
CA TRP A 272 9.00 -31.03 -14.19
C TRP A 272 9.42 -29.57 -14.25
N ALA A 273 9.24 -28.92 -15.41
CA ALA A 273 9.47 -27.50 -15.61
C ALA A 273 8.19 -26.73 -15.41
N VAL A 274 8.13 -25.86 -14.41
CA VAL A 274 6.95 -25.04 -14.12
C VAL A 274 6.74 -23.99 -15.21
N ALA A 275 5.52 -23.95 -15.77
CA ALA A 275 5.13 -22.98 -16.79
C ALA A 275 4.83 -21.60 -16.18
N LYS A 276 5.00 -20.55 -16.99
CA LYS A 276 4.75 -19.14 -16.56
C LYS A 276 3.28 -18.84 -16.24
N SER A 277 2.36 -19.67 -16.67
CA SER A 277 0.93 -19.59 -16.35
C SER A 277 0.59 -20.02 -14.94
N SER A 278 1.55 -20.60 -14.22
CA SER A 278 1.36 -21.06 -12.84
C SER A 278 1.22 -19.89 -11.87
N SER A 279 0.43 -20.09 -10.81
CA SER A 279 0.17 -19.06 -9.79
C SER A 279 0.29 -19.60 -8.38
N LEU A 280 0.79 -18.74 -7.50
CA LEU A 280 0.81 -18.94 -6.06
C LEU A 280 0.08 -17.77 -5.42
N ALA A 281 -1.11 -18.01 -4.90
CA ALA A 281 -2.00 -17.02 -4.34
C ALA A 281 -2.29 -17.30 -2.86
N PHE A 282 -2.76 -16.29 -2.17
CA PHE A 282 -3.29 -16.43 -0.82
C PHE A 282 -4.57 -15.61 -0.66
N SER A 283 -5.41 -16.01 0.28
CA SER A 283 -6.61 -15.28 0.64
C SER A 283 -6.80 -15.23 2.15
N THR A 284 -7.25 -14.09 2.62
CA THR A 284 -7.58 -13.80 4.01
C THR A 284 -8.65 -12.71 4.05
N SER A 285 -8.91 -12.13 5.22
CA SER A 285 -9.66 -10.88 5.31
C SER A 285 -8.84 -9.82 6.06
N TRP A 286 -9.18 -8.56 5.83
CA TRP A 286 -8.60 -7.42 6.53
C TRP A 286 -9.75 -6.52 6.98
N SER A 287 -9.92 -6.39 8.29
CA SER A 287 -11.07 -5.67 8.88
C SER A 287 -12.42 -6.11 8.30
N GLY A 288 -12.61 -7.43 8.13
CA GLY A 288 -13.83 -8.02 7.57
C GLY A 288 -13.95 -7.97 6.04
N GLN A 289 -13.04 -7.29 5.34
CA GLN A 289 -13.04 -7.26 3.87
C GLN A 289 -12.14 -8.35 3.29
N PRO A 290 -12.60 -9.11 2.27
CA PRO A 290 -11.78 -10.14 1.66
C PRO A 290 -10.54 -9.54 0.99
N VAL A 291 -9.41 -10.15 1.24
CA VAL A 291 -8.12 -9.79 0.64
C VAL A 291 -7.61 -11.00 -0.13
N GLN A 292 -7.32 -10.80 -1.39
CA GLN A 292 -6.60 -11.76 -2.22
C GLN A 292 -5.23 -11.17 -2.56
N GLY A 293 -4.21 -12.01 -2.47
CA GLY A 293 -2.86 -11.63 -2.86
C GLY A 293 -2.18 -12.78 -3.58
N ARG A 294 -1.05 -12.47 -4.19
CA ARG A 294 -0.21 -13.44 -4.88
C ARG A 294 1.27 -13.09 -4.67
N PHE A 295 2.12 -14.04 -5.01
CA PHE A 295 3.55 -13.81 -5.13
C PHE A 295 3.92 -13.87 -6.61
N ASP A 296 4.48 -12.78 -7.14
CA ASP A 296 4.81 -12.65 -8.57
C ASP A 296 6.15 -13.35 -8.93
N ARG A 297 7.02 -13.60 -7.93
CA ARG A 297 8.31 -14.26 -8.13
C ARG A 297 8.48 -15.44 -7.18
N TRP A 298 8.50 -16.63 -7.75
CA TRP A 298 8.77 -17.88 -7.08
C TRP A 298 9.35 -18.91 -8.06
N THR A 299 10.02 -19.91 -7.54
CA THR A 299 10.58 -21.01 -8.30
C THR A 299 10.22 -22.33 -7.66
N ALA A 300 10.11 -23.40 -8.44
CA ALA A 300 9.89 -24.72 -7.91
C ALA A 300 10.80 -25.73 -8.61
N ASP A 301 11.42 -26.58 -7.79
CA ASP A 301 12.10 -27.79 -8.20
C ASP A 301 11.18 -28.98 -7.88
N ILE A 302 10.67 -29.63 -8.91
CA ILE A 302 9.67 -30.68 -8.81
C ILE A 302 10.18 -31.93 -9.52
N VAL A 303 10.35 -32.98 -8.74
CA VAL A 303 10.56 -34.35 -9.24
C VAL A 303 9.43 -35.20 -8.69
N PHE A 304 8.53 -35.63 -9.54
CA PHE A 304 7.32 -36.32 -9.08
C PHE A 304 6.88 -37.42 -10.04
N SER A 305 6.46 -38.56 -9.46
CA SER A 305 5.76 -39.63 -10.15
C SER A 305 4.61 -40.17 -9.28
N PRO A 306 3.39 -40.32 -9.83
CA PRO A 306 2.24 -40.90 -9.11
C PRO A 306 2.45 -42.37 -8.66
N THR A 307 3.38 -43.05 -9.31
CA THR A 307 3.71 -44.49 -9.09
C THR A 307 4.97 -44.71 -8.27
N ALA A 308 5.77 -43.66 -8.04
CA ALA A 308 7.03 -43.71 -7.27
C ALA A 308 7.11 -42.53 -6.26
N LEU A 309 6.13 -42.47 -5.32
CA LEU A 309 5.97 -41.39 -4.36
C LEU A 309 7.16 -41.26 -3.37
N ASP A 310 7.81 -42.39 -3.07
CA ASP A 310 8.97 -42.49 -2.19
C ASP A 310 10.24 -41.81 -2.74
N LYS A 311 10.32 -41.66 -4.07
CA LYS A 311 11.42 -41.03 -4.79
C LYS A 311 11.08 -39.61 -5.26
N SER A 312 9.87 -39.14 -4.95
CA SER A 312 9.38 -37.82 -5.33
C SER A 312 9.81 -36.75 -4.32
N HIS A 313 10.07 -35.54 -4.80
CA HIS A 313 10.30 -34.36 -3.94
C HIS A 313 9.86 -33.08 -4.62
N ILE A 314 9.46 -32.12 -3.81
CA ILE A 314 9.10 -30.77 -4.24
C ILE A 314 9.81 -29.78 -3.35
N LYS A 315 10.43 -28.76 -3.94
CA LYS A 315 10.98 -27.60 -3.23
C LYS A 315 10.51 -26.33 -3.94
N VAL A 316 9.79 -25.47 -3.23
CA VAL A 316 9.31 -24.17 -3.72
C VAL A 316 10.01 -23.07 -2.96
N GLU A 317 10.65 -22.13 -3.65
CA GLU A 317 11.24 -20.93 -3.08
C GLU A 317 10.43 -19.70 -3.54
N ILE A 318 9.98 -18.90 -2.59
CA ILE A 318 9.09 -17.76 -2.80
C ILE A 318 9.82 -16.49 -2.39
N ASP A 319 9.96 -15.52 -3.30
CA ASP A 319 10.46 -14.20 -3.00
C ASP A 319 9.36 -13.38 -2.30
N LEU A 320 9.51 -13.17 -1.00
CA LEU A 320 8.53 -12.46 -0.17
C LEU A 320 8.36 -10.98 -0.53
N ALA A 321 9.39 -10.37 -1.15
CA ALA A 321 9.30 -9.00 -1.65
C ALA A 321 8.40 -8.88 -2.90
N SER A 322 7.99 -10.01 -3.50
CA SER A 322 7.11 -10.02 -4.67
C SER A 322 5.63 -10.10 -4.34
N VAL A 323 5.28 -9.93 -3.08
CA VAL A 323 3.87 -9.93 -2.64
C VAL A 323 3.09 -8.81 -3.32
N ALA A 324 1.90 -9.11 -3.82
CA ALA A 324 1.00 -8.17 -4.46
C ALA A 324 -0.45 -8.48 -4.05
N THR A 325 -1.09 -7.53 -3.39
CA THR A 325 -2.51 -7.61 -2.97
C THR A 325 -3.41 -6.63 -3.75
N GLY A 326 -2.81 -5.86 -4.66
CA GLY A 326 -3.52 -4.81 -5.39
C GLY A 326 -3.76 -3.52 -4.60
N ASP A 327 -3.25 -3.44 -3.37
CA ASP A 327 -3.31 -2.23 -2.54
C ASP A 327 -1.90 -1.79 -2.15
N THR A 328 -1.53 -0.59 -2.57
CA THR A 328 -0.16 -0.06 -2.41
C THR A 328 0.28 0.04 -0.95
N GLN A 329 -0.63 0.33 -0.03
CA GLN A 329 -0.29 0.45 1.39
C GLN A 329 -0.06 -0.92 2.03
N ARG A 330 -0.93 -1.91 1.73
CA ARG A 330 -0.72 -3.30 2.18
C ARG A 330 0.57 -3.86 1.63
N ASP A 331 0.79 -3.68 0.33
CA ASP A 331 1.97 -4.19 -0.35
C ASP A 331 3.26 -3.56 0.18
N ALA A 332 3.20 -2.30 0.67
CA ALA A 332 4.31 -1.66 1.37
C ALA A 332 4.46 -2.12 2.83
N THR A 333 3.39 -2.58 3.47
CA THR A 333 3.40 -3.05 4.87
C THR A 333 3.92 -4.49 5.00
N LEU A 334 3.51 -5.38 4.10
CA LEU A 334 3.82 -6.81 4.18
C LEU A 334 5.33 -7.14 4.23
N PRO A 335 6.25 -6.39 3.59
CA PRO A 335 7.68 -6.63 3.72
C PRO A 335 8.31 -6.20 5.06
N THR A 336 7.61 -5.41 5.89
CA THR A 336 8.15 -4.85 7.14
C THR A 336 8.42 -5.91 8.21
N ASP A 337 9.10 -5.49 9.28
CA ASP A 337 9.54 -6.36 10.39
C ASP A 337 8.37 -7.02 11.13
N ASP A 338 7.22 -6.35 11.22
CA ASP A 338 6.03 -6.92 11.86
C ASP A 338 5.37 -8.02 11.01
N TRP A 339 5.61 -8.05 9.71
CA TRP A 339 5.01 -9.01 8.78
C TRP A 339 6.02 -10.04 8.29
N PHE A 340 6.47 -9.96 7.06
CA PHE A 340 7.39 -10.97 6.51
C PHE A 340 8.85 -10.76 6.95
N ASN A 341 9.20 -9.57 7.41
CA ASN A 341 10.59 -9.18 7.76
C ASN A 341 11.56 -9.53 6.62
N VAL A 342 11.25 -9.03 5.44
CA VAL A 342 11.97 -9.38 4.20
C VAL A 342 13.46 -9.03 4.27
N ALA A 343 13.83 -8.01 5.04
CA ALA A 343 15.23 -7.62 5.25
C ALA A 343 16.06 -8.75 5.86
N ALA A 344 15.49 -9.51 6.82
CA ALA A 344 16.14 -10.66 7.46
C ALA A 344 15.79 -11.99 6.77
N HIS A 345 14.58 -12.09 6.21
CA HIS A 345 14.03 -13.31 5.63
C HIS A 345 13.46 -13.03 4.23
N PRO A 346 14.31 -12.88 3.20
CA PRO A 346 13.84 -12.49 1.85
C PRO A 346 13.01 -13.58 1.16
N LYS A 347 13.12 -14.84 1.61
CA LYS A 347 12.45 -15.97 0.99
C LYS A 347 11.65 -16.79 2.00
N ALA A 348 10.53 -17.35 1.53
CA ALA A 348 9.91 -18.51 2.16
C ALA A 348 10.22 -19.77 1.36
N VAL A 349 10.31 -20.91 2.03
CA VAL A 349 10.64 -22.20 1.39
C VAL A 349 9.68 -23.27 1.86
N PHE A 350 9.00 -23.93 0.91
CA PHE A 350 8.26 -25.14 1.17
C PHE A 350 9.03 -26.33 0.59
N ALA A 351 9.27 -27.36 1.40
CA ALA A 351 9.95 -28.57 0.97
C ALA A 351 9.19 -29.81 1.43
N ALA A 352 8.87 -30.69 0.50
CA ALA A 352 8.19 -31.95 0.76
C ALA A 352 8.91 -33.13 0.07
N SER A 353 9.07 -34.21 0.82
CA SER A 353 9.63 -35.48 0.32
C SER A 353 8.77 -36.67 0.71
N LYS A 354 7.62 -36.44 1.35
CA LYS A 354 6.66 -37.47 1.70
C LYS A 354 5.35 -37.18 1.00
N PHE A 355 4.86 -38.18 0.26
CA PHE A 355 3.61 -38.03 -0.49
C PHE A 355 2.69 -39.20 -0.19
N ARG A 356 1.40 -38.91 -0.12
CA ARG A 356 0.36 -39.94 0.08
C ARG A 356 -0.70 -39.79 -1.01
N LYS A 357 -1.05 -40.90 -1.63
CA LYS A 357 -2.18 -40.94 -2.56
C LYS A 357 -3.47 -41.10 -1.75
N THR A 358 -4.46 -40.25 -1.97
CA THR A 358 -5.74 -40.24 -1.23
C THR A 358 -6.95 -40.47 -2.15
N GLY A 359 -6.74 -40.61 -3.46
CA GLY A 359 -7.74 -40.90 -4.49
C GLY A 359 -7.03 -41.02 -5.83
N ASP A 360 -7.77 -41.26 -6.91
CA ASP A 360 -7.19 -41.49 -8.23
C ASP A 360 -6.26 -40.37 -8.68
N ASP A 361 -6.73 -39.12 -8.61
CA ASP A 361 -5.98 -37.93 -8.96
C ASP A 361 -5.65 -37.06 -7.73
N ARG A 362 -5.80 -37.58 -6.50
CA ARG A 362 -5.65 -36.82 -5.26
C ARG A 362 -4.45 -37.30 -4.47
N PHE A 363 -3.64 -36.31 -4.05
CA PHE A 363 -2.42 -36.54 -3.31
C PHE A 363 -2.32 -35.56 -2.16
N VAL A 364 -1.47 -35.87 -1.18
CA VAL A 364 -1.06 -34.95 -0.10
C VAL A 364 0.45 -34.93 -0.08
N ALA A 365 1.01 -33.74 -0.14
CA ALA A 365 2.44 -33.48 0.09
C ALA A 365 2.64 -33.09 1.56
N ASP A 366 3.26 -33.96 2.33
CA ASP A 366 3.63 -33.69 3.72
C ASP A 366 5.04 -33.09 3.72
N GLY A 367 5.14 -31.81 4.02
CA GLY A 367 6.36 -31.02 3.96
C GLY A 367 6.58 -30.11 5.14
N THR A 368 7.59 -29.28 5.02
CA THR A 368 7.93 -28.22 5.98
C THR A 368 7.91 -26.88 5.26
N LEU A 369 7.18 -25.93 5.81
CA LEU A 369 7.23 -24.53 5.41
C LEU A 369 8.16 -23.75 6.34
N ASP A 370 9.19 -23.14 5.76
CA ASP A 370 10.02 -22.13 6.42
C ASP A 370 9.50 -20.76 5.99
N LEU A 371 8.91 -20.03 6.91
CA LEU A 371 8.41 -18.68 6.70
C LEU A 371 8.90 -17.80 7.84
N ARG A 372 9.56 -16.70 7.49
CA ARG A 372 10.15 -15.78 8.46
C ARG A 372 11.14 -16.46 9.44
N GLY A 373 11.88 -17.47 8.95
CA GLY A 373 12.84 -18.26 9.75
C GLY A 373 12.19 -19.29 10.70
N VAL A 374 10.86 -19.38 10.71
CA VAL A 374 10.13 -20.37 11.52
C VAL A 374 9.73 -21.56 10.62
N LYS A 375 10.17 -22.75 11.02
CA LYS A 375 9.87 -24.00 10.30
C LYS A 375 8.72 -24.74 10.95
N LYS A 376 7.66 -25.02 10.20
CA LYS A 376 6.53 -25.80 10.66
C LYS A 376 6.08 -26.86 9.64
N PRO A 377 5.57 -28.01 10.07
CA PRO A 377 5.00 -28.99 9.17
C PRO A 377 3.72 -28.44 8.52
N VAL A 378 3.59 -28.68 7.22
CA VAL A 378 2.41 -28.31 6.43
C VAL A 378 2.07 -29.46 5.49
N SER A 379 0.83 -29.92 5.53
CA SER A 379 0.30 -30.93 4.61
C SER A 379 -0.51 -30.24 3.53
N LEU A 380 -0.05 -30.27 2.29
CA LEU A 380 -0.72 -29.68 1.13
C LEU A 380 -1.49 -30.75 0.35
N PRO A 381 -2.82 -30.81 0.46
CA PRO A 381 -3.64 -31.63 -0.43
C PRO A 381 -3.68 -30.99 -1.82
N PHE A 382 -3.55 -31.82 -2.86
CA PHE A 382 -3.62 -31.36 -4.24
C PHE A 382 -4.23 -32.41 -5.16
N THR A 383 -4.81 -31.93 -6.25
CA THR A 383 -5.22 -32.78 -7.38
C THR A 383 -4.17 -32.65 -8.46
N LEU A 384 -3.89 -33.76 -9.15
CA LEU A 384 -2.92 -33.82 -10.22
C LEU A 384 -3.53 -34.51 -11.43
N LYS A 385 -3.47 -33.86 -12.59
CA LYS A 385 -3.79 -34.44 -13.88
C LYS A 385 -2.54 -34.42 -14.74
N ILE A 386 -2.19 -35.55 -15.28
CA ILE A 386 -1.07 -35.73 -16.23
C ILE A 386 -1.65 -36.12 -17.57
N ASP A 387 -1.30 -35.38 -18.61
CA ASP A 387 -1.65 -35.65 -19.99
C ASP A 387 -0.36 -35.65 -20.84
N GLY A 388 0.11 -36.85 -21.11
CA GLY A 388 1.35 -37.07 -21.82
C GLY A 388 2.55 -36.43 -21.14
N LYS A 389 3.06 -35.31 -21.71
CA LYS A 389 4.20 -34.55 -21.17
C LYS A 389 3.80 -33.36 -20.33
N THR A 390 2.52 -33.06 -20.18
CA THR A 390 2.03 -31.92 -19.40
C THR A 390 1.40 -32.39 -18.09
N ALA A 391 1.55 -31.63 -17.04
CA ALA A 391 0.94 -31.87 -15.75
C ALA A 391 0.24 -30.59 -15.25
N HIS A 392 -0.91 -30.76 -14.62
CA HIS A 392 -1.61 -29.66 -13.96
C HIS A 392 -1.96 -30.05 -12.53
N ALA A 393 -1.43 -29.34 -11.58
CA ALA A 393 -1.64 -29.54 -10.15
C ALA A 393 -2.35 -28.37 -9.52
N LYS A 394 -3.44 -28.63 -8.78
CA LYS A 394 -4.16 -27.63 -7.99
C LYS A 394 -4.24 -28.07 -6.55
N GLY A 395 -3.82 -27.18 -5.64
CA GLY A 395 -3.83 -27.45 -4.21
C GLY A 395 -4.26 -26.23 -3.40
N SER A 396 -4.75 -26.50 -2.20
CA SER A 396 -5.11 -25.46 -1.25
C SER A 396 -4.86 -25.93 0.17
N VAL A 397 -4.28 -25.04 1.00
CA VAL A 397 -4.03 -25.31 2.41
C VAL A 397 -4.27 -24.03 3.22
N SER A 398 -4.74 -24.17 4.45
CA SER A 398 -4.84 -23.07 5.41
C SER A 398 -3.69 -23.17 6.39
N ILE A 399 -2.97 -22.05 6.59
CA ILE A 399 -1.90 -21.93 7.59
C ILE A 399 -2.28 -20.87 8.63
N ASP A 400 -1.75 -21.02 9.83
CA ASP A 400 -1.85 -20.00 10.87
C ASP A 400 -0.65 -19.05 10.74
N ARG A 401 -0.90 -17.80 10.33
CA ARG A 401 0.13 -16.77 10.17
C ARG A 401 0.86 -16.45 11.48
N THR A 402 0.14 -16.48 12.59
CA THR A 402 0.70 -16.12 13.89
C THR A 402 1.71 -17.15 14.37
N ALA A 403 1.51 -18.41 14.00
CA ALA A 403 2.43 -19.50 14.30
C ALA A 403 3.80 -19.34 13.62
N PHE A 404 3.90 -18.54 12.57
CA PHE A 404 5.14 -18.15 11.89
C PHE A 404 5.63 -16.75 12.30
N GLY A 405 4.96 -16.10 13.25
CA GLY A 405 5.27 -14.74 13.66
C GLY A 405 4.96 -13.67 12.60
N VAL A 406 4.07 -13.97 11.66
CA VAL A 406 3.62 -13.00 10.63
C VAL A 406 2.50 -12.15 11.20
N GLY A 407 2.68 -10.83 11.20
CA GLY A 407 1.79 -9.86 11.84
C GLY A 407 2.04 -9.79 13.35
N GLN A 408 3.13 -9.14 13.75
CA GLN A 408 3.51 -8.89 15.15
C GLN A 408 3.14 -7.47 15.59
N GLY A 409 3.51 -7.09 16.81
CA GLY A 409 3.22 -5.78 17.37
C GLY A 409 1.72 -5.53 17.42
N GLU A 410 1.27 -4.42 16.89
CA GLU A 410 -0.15 -4.06 16.79
C GLU A 410 -1.00 -4.99 15.88
N TRP A 411 -0.34 -5.82 15.06
CA TRP A 411 -0.97 -6.81 14.17
C TRP A 411 -1.09 -8.21 14.80
N ALA A 412 -0.62 -8.39 16.05
CA ALA A 412 -0.66 -9.68 16.74
C ALA A 412 -2.09 -10.15 17.06
N ALA A 413 -3.00 -9.19 17.30
CA ALA A 413 -4.43 -9.45 17.42
C ALA A 413 -5.02 -9.95 16.10
N THR A 414 -5.99 -10.86 16.20
CA THR A 414 -6.60 -11.52 15.02
C THR A 414 -7.93 -10.91 14.59
N ASP A 415 -8.33 -9.80 15.21
CA ASP A 415 -9.58 -9.09 14.95
C ASP A 415 -9.57 -8.40 13.57
N SER A 416 -8.44 -7.75 13.23
CA SER A 416 -8.29 -7.05 11.95
C SER A 416 -7.85 -7.98 10.83
N VAL A 417 -6.94 -8.92 11.12
CA VAL A 417 -6.47 -9.93 10.17
C VAL A 417 -6.52 -11.29 10.86
N PRO A 418 -7.36 -12.24 10.41
CA PRO A 418 -7.47 -13.57 10.99
C PRO A 418 -6.13 -14.30 11.06
N ALA A 419 -5.99 -15.21 12.02
CA ALA A 419 -4.84 -16.11 12.10
C ALA A 419 -4.74 -17.01 10.86
N ALA A 420 -5.88 -17.50 10.38
CA ALA A 420 -5.96 -18.40 9.24
C ALA A 420 -5.78 -17.64 7.91
N VAL A 421 -4.80 -18.08 7.12
CA VAL A 421 -4.56 -17.62 5.75
C VAL A 421 -4.62 -18.83 4.83
N LYS A 422 -5.48 -18.77 3.83
CA LYS A 422 -5.60 -19.81 2.81
C LYS A 422 -4.56 -19.57 1.71
N ILE A 423 -3.81 -20.59 1.38
CA ILE A 423 -2.85 -20.61 0.27
C ILE A 423 -3.43 -21.45 -0.86
N ASP A 424 -3.48 -20.91 -2.05
CA ASP A 424 -3.95 -21.57 -3.25
C ASP A 424 -2.78 -21.72 -4.25
N VAL A 425 -2.57 -22.92 -4.73
CA VAL A 425 -1.49 -23.28 -5.66
C VAL A 425 -2.12 -23.81 -6.94
N ASP A 426 -1.74 -23.23 -8.09
CA ASP A 426 -2.15 -23.67 -9.41
C ASP A 426 -0.90 -23.77 -10.29
N VAL A 427 -0.46 -24.99 -10.56
CA VAL A 427 0.81 -25.27 -11.25
C VAL A 427 0.54 -26.03 -12.52
N ALA A 428 0.89 -25.42 -13.64
CA ALA A 428 1.07 -26.11 -14.93
C ALA A 428 2.58 -26.39 -15.12
N ALA A 429 2.93 -27.57 -15.55
CA ALA A 429 4.32 -27.97 -15.74
C ALA A 429 4.49 -28.93 -16.93
N ASP A 430 5.64 -28.80 -17.57
CA ASP A 430 6.04 -29.70 -18.68
C ASP A 430 7.16 -30.62 -18.20
N ARG A 431 7.12 -31.88 -18.67
CA ARG A 431 8.16 -32.86 -18.37
C ARG A 431 9.45 -32.48 -19.08
N LYS A 432 10.55 -32.39 -18.32
CA LYS A 432 11.89 -32.11 -18.86
C LYS A 432 12.47 -33.28 -19.62
#